data_ad89de5d2900560770ea749e108ecf40
#
_entry.id   ad89de5d2900560770ea749e108ecf40
#
_cell.length_a   1.000
_cell.length_b   1.000
_cell.length_c   1.000
_cell.angle_alpha   90.00
_cell.angle_beta   90.00
_cell.angle_gamma   90.00
#
_symmetry.space_group_name_H-M   'P 1'
#
loop_
_entity.id
_entity.type
_entity.pdbx_description
1 polymer ?
#
loop_
_entity_poly.entity_id
_entity_poly.type
_entity_poly.pdbx_seq_one_letter_code
_entity_poly.pdbx_strand_id
1 'polypeptide(L)' 'RVPAYSPEAVAEHTMAMLLTINRKTHKAYNRVREQNFSLDGLLGYNLHGKTVGVIGTGKIGKAFINILHGFGCKVLAYD' A
#
# COMPACT_ATOMS: atom_id res chain seq x y z
N ARG A 1 -6.49 -27.88 -1.13
CA ARG A 1 -7.05 -26.55 -1.07
C ARG A 1 -6.50 -25.78 0.11
N VAL A 2 -6.11 -24.56 -0.14
CA VAL A 2 -5.60 -23.71 0.92
C VAL A 2 -6.77 -23.13 1.71
N PRO A 3 -6.73 -23.19 3.05
CA PRO A 3 -7.78 -22.55 3.85
C PRO A 3 -7.90 -21.06 3.54
N ALA A 4 -9.06 -20.50 3.79
CA ALA A 4 -9.29 -19.09 3.54
C ALA A 4 -8.38 -18.25 4.44
N TYR A 5 -7.66 -17.32 3.85
CA TYR A 5 -6.87 -16.37 4.61
C TYR A 5 -7.78 -15.29 5.18
N SER A 6 -7.30 -14.66 6.24
CA SER A 6 -7.97 -13.49 6.77
C SER A 6 -8.03 -12.40 5.69
N PRO A 7 -9.20 -11.84 5.40
CA PRO A 7 -9.27 -10.72 4.45
C PRO A 7 -8.38 -9.55 4.87
N GLU A 8 -8.27 -9.31 6.16
CA GLU A 8 -7.42 -8.25 6.68
C GLU A 8 -5.95 -8.51 6.39
N ALA A 9 -5.50 -9.75 6.52
CA ALA A 9 -4.10 -10.08 6.26
C ALA A 9 -3.71 -9.78 4.81
N VAL A 10 -4.55 -10.17 3.86
CA VAL A 10 -4.29 -9.90 2.45
C VAL A 10 -4.33 -8.41 2.17
N ALA A 11 -5.31 -7.71 2.72
CA ALA A 11 -5.46 -6.27 2.52
C ALA A 11 -4.26 -5.51 3.11
N GLU A 12 -3.81 -5.90 4.29
CA GLU A 12 -2.66 -5.25 4.93
C GLU A 12 -1.39 -5.50 4.15
N HIS A 13 -1.20 -6.72 3.64
CA HIS A 13 -0.02 -7.00 2.82
C HIS A 13 -0.03 -6.16 1.54
N THR A 14 -1.20 -6.00 0.94
CA THR A 14 -1.37 -5.16 -0.25
C THR A 14 -0.95 -3.72 0.06
N MET A 15 -1.37 -3.20 1.21
CA MET A 15 -0.98 -1.86 1.62
C MET A 15 0.52 -1.77 1.88
N ALA A 16 1.11 -2.80 2.49
CA ALA A 16 2.55 -2.83 2.72
C ALA A 16 3.32 -2.74 1.41
N MET A 17 2.87 -3.47 0.38
CA MET A 17 3.49 -3.42 -0.93
C MET A 17 3.33 -2.05 -1.58
N LEU A 18 2.15 -1.46 -1.48
CA LEU A 18 1.88 -0.13 -2.01
C LEU A 18 2.80 0.91 -1.38
N LEU A 19 2.92 0.89 -0.05
CA LEU A 19 3.78 1.82 0.66
C LEU A 19 5.25 1.60 0.33
N THR A 20 5.68 0.36 0.17
CA THR A 20 7.05 0.04 -0.21
C THR A 20 7.37 0.61 -1.59
N ILE A 21 6.47 0.45 -2.54
CA ILE A 21 6.67 0.97 -3.90
C ILE A 21 6.70 2.50 -3.89
N ASN A 22 5.78 3.11 -3.16
CA ASN A 22 5.67 4.57 -3.11
C ASN A 22 6.84 5.20 -2.36
N ARG A 23 7.18 4.69 -1.19
CA ARG A 23 8.22 5.27 -0.34
C ARG A 23 9.59 4.66 -0.57
N LYS A 24 9.65 3.57 -1.33
CA LYS A 24 10.92 2.91 -1.71
C LYS A 24 11.75 2.54 -0.49
N THR A 25 11.08 2.03 0.54
CA THR A 25 11.73 1.71 1.82
C THR A 25 12.83 0.66 1.66
N HIS A 26 12.63 -0.30 0.76
CA HIS A 26 13.63 -1.33 0.50
C HIS A 26 14.91 -0.74 -0.11
N LYS A 27 14.76 0.24 -1.02
CA LYS A 27 15.91 0.91 -1.62
C LYS A 27 16.61 1.80 -0.60
N ALA A 28 15.85 2.50 0.22
CA ALA A 28 16.42 3.34 1.27
C ALA A 28 17.21 2.50 2.26
N TYR A 29 16.67 1.36 2.66
CA TYR A 29 17.35 0.45 3.57
C TYR A 29 18.70 0.01 2.99
N ASN A 30 18.70 -0.44 1.73
CA ASN A 30 19.92 -0.90 1.08
C ASN A 30 20.95 0.21 0.95
N ARG A 31 20.51 1.44 0.63
CA ARG A 31 21.44 2.57 0.53
C ARG A 31 22.13 2.87 1.86
N VAL A 32 21.37 2.84 2.95
CA VAL A 32 21.95 3.09 4.26
C VAL A 32 22.97 2.01 4.60
N ARG A 33 22.67 0.76 4.30
CA ARG A 33 23.63 -0.33 4.53
C ARG A 33 24.89 -0.18 3.69
N GLU A 34 24.79 0.45 2.54
CA GLU A 34 25.93 0.73 1.67
C GLU A 34 26.58 2.08 1.98
N GLN A 35 26.14 2.72 3.07
CA GLN A 35 26.63 4.04 3.49
C GLN A 35 26.37 5.12 2.43
N ASN A 36 25.34 4.95 1.64
CA ASN A 36 24.91 5.94 0.66
C ASN A 36 23.68 6.66 1.23
N PHE A 37 23.85 7.92 1.60
CA PHE A 37 22.79 8.70 2.24
C PHE A 37 22.12 9.68 1.28
N SER A 38 22.27 9.46 -0.02
CA SER A 38 21.61 10.27 -1.04
C SER A 38 20.10 10.04 -1.00
N LEU A 39 19.33 11.10 -1.19
CA LEU A 39 17.88 11.04 -1.28
C LEU A 39 17.39 10.95 -2.73
N ASP A 40 18.29 10.92 -3.69
CA ASP A 40 17.92 10.87 -5.11
C ASP A 40 17.08 9.63 -5.40
N GLY A 41 15.94 9.85 -6.06
CA GLY A 41 15.08 8.76 -6.48
C GLY A 41 14.27 8.13 -5.36
N LEU A 42 14.30 8.68 -4.14
CA LEU A 42 13.54 8.14 -3.01
C LEU A 42 12.27 8.95 -2.72
N LEU A 43 12.00 9.99 -3.50
CA LEU A 43 10.84 10.82 -3.26
C LEU A 43 9.58 10.07 -3.70
N GLY A 44 8.61 10.02 -2.80
CA GLY A 44 7.28 9.51 -3.11
C GLY A 44 6.24 10.60 -2.99
N TYR A 45 4.99 10.22 -2.84
CA TYR A 45 3.90 11.17 -2.66
C TYR A 45 3.00 10.71 -1.52
N ASN A 46 2.22 11.65 -0.98
CA ASN A 46 1.27 11.32 0.08
C ASN A 46 0.07 10.59 -0.50
N LEU A 47 -0.38 9.56 0.19
CA LEU A 47 -1.63 8.89 -0.16
C LEU A 47 -2.82 9.73 0.25
N HIS A 48 -2.66 10.51 1.32
CA HIS A 48 -3.75 11.37 1.80
C HIS A 48 -4.28 12.25 0.68
N GLY A 49 -5.58 12.23 0.49
CA GLY A 49 -6.23 13.02 -0.55
C GLY A 49 -6.19 12.43 -1.95
N LYS A 50 -5.49 11.34 -2.17
CA LYS A 50 -5.44 10.68 -3.47
C LYS A 50 -6.71 9.86 -3.71
N THR A 51 -7.03 9.65 -4.98
CA THR A 51 -8.16 8.81 -5.37
C THR A 51 -7.62 7.44 -5.78
N VAL A 52 -8.20 6.39 -5.21
CA VAL A 52 -7.79 5.02 -5.49
C VAL A 52 -8.97 4.24 -6.03
N GLY A 53 -8.76 3.58 -7.15
CA GLY A 53 -9.77 2.67 -7.70
C GLY A 53 -9.56 1.28 -7.17
N VAL A 54 -10.63 0.65 -6.68
CA VAL A 54 -10.61 -0.73 -6.20
C VAL A 54 -11.59 -1.54 -7.04
N ILE A 55 -11.06 -2.51 -7.75
CA ILE A 55 -11.88 -3.42 -8.55
C ILE A 55 -12.09 -4.69 -7.74
N GLY A 56 -13.35 -5.02 -7.47
CA GLY A 56 -13.71 -6.13 -6.61
C GLY A 56 -14.04 -5.65 -5.21
N THR A 57 -15.28 -5.92 -4.77
CA THR A 57 -15.77 -5.44 -3.47
C THR A 57 -16.14 -6.60 -2.56
N GLY A 58 -15.44 -7.75 -2.69
CA GLY A 58 -15.57 -8.84 -1.76
C GLY A 58 -14.95 -8.50 -0.41
N LYS A 59 -14.81 -9.49 0.45
CA LYS A 59 -14.31 -9.26 1.82
C LYS A 59 -12.93 -8.60 1.83
N ILE A 60 -12.04 -9.06 0.95
CA ILE A 60 -10.69 -8.49 0.86
C ILE A 60 -10.75 -7.06 0.34
N GLY A 61 -11.54 -6.82 -0.71
CA GLY A 61 -11.68 -5.48 -1.27
C GLY A 61 -12.23 -4.51 -0.25
N LYS A 62 -13.23 -4.92 0.52
CA LYS A 62 -13.81 -4.06 1.58
C LYS A 62 -12.80 -3.77 2.67
N ALA A 63 -12.00 -4.78 3.07
CA ALA A 63 -10.97 -4.57 4.08
C ALA A 63 -9.94 -3.57 3.57
N PHE A 64 -9.54 -3.68 2.32
CA PHE A 64 -8.57 -2.75 1.73
C PHE A 64 -9.14 -1.33 1.63
N ILE A 65 -10.43 -1.21 1.27
CA ILE A 65 -11.08 0.10 1.21
C ILE A 65 -11.05 0.78 2.58
N ASN A 66 -11.31 0.02 3.65
CA ASN A 66 -11.23 0.58 4.99
C ASN A 66 -9.84 1.09 5.33
N ILE A 67 -8.81 0.38 4.91
CA ILE A 67 -7.42 0.83 5.10
C ILE A 67 -7.18 2.12 4.35
N LEU A 68 -7.63 2.21 3.10
CA LEU A 68 -7.46 3.41 2.29
C LEU A 68 -8.16 4.60 2.91
N HIS A 69 -9.35 4.41 3.49
CA HIS A 69 -10.05 5.49 4.19
C HIS A 69 -9.25 5.97 5.40
N GLY A 70 -8.57 5.06 6.09
CA GLY A 70 -7.70 5.43 7.20
C GLY A 70 -6.55 6.31 6.76
N PHE A 71 -6.13 6.21 5.51
CA PHE A 71 -5.09 7.07 4.95
C PHE A 71 -5.65 8.38 4.40
N GLY A 72 -6.96 8.56 4.43
CA GLY A 72 -7.58 9.77 3.89
C GLY A 72 -7.73 9.76 2.39
N CYS A 73 -7.74 8.59 1.78
CA CYS A 73 -7.95 8.46 0.33
C CYS A 73 -9.42 8.55 -0.03
N LYS A 74 -9.68 9.03 -1.24
CA LYS A 74 -10.99 8.83 -1.88
C LYS A 74 -10.96 7.49 -2.60
N VAL A 75 -12.04 6.73 -2.49
CA VAL A 75 -12.08 5.40 -3.08
C VAL A 75 -13.20 5.32 -4.10
N LEU A 76 -12.86 4.85 -5.30
CA LEU A 76 -13.82 4.50 -6.33
C LEU A 76 -13.85 2.97 -6.39
N ALA A 77 -14.96 2.39 -5.98
CA ALA A 77 -15.09 0.93 -5.94
C ALA A 77 -15.92 0.45 -7.12
N TYR A 78 -15.49 -0.61 -7.73
CA TYR A 78 -16.18 -1.20 -8.87
C TYR A 78 -16.24 -2.71 -8.68
N ASP A 79 -17.41 -3.26 -8.89
CA ASP A 79 -17.64 -4.69 -8.69
C ASP A 79 -17.47 -5.46 -10.00
#